data_f292dc4f0eb69edb5a25ea954ab24a8f
#
_entry.id   f292dc4f0eb69edb5a25ea954ab24a8f
#
_cell.length_a   1.000
_cell.length_b   1.000
_cell.length_c   1.000
_cell.angle_alpha   90.00
_cell.angle_beta   90.00
_cell.angle_gamma   90.00
#
_symmetry.space_group_name_H-M   'P 1'
#
loop_
_entity.id
_entity.type
_entity.pdbx_description
1 polymer ?
#
loop_
_entity_poly.entity_id
_entity_poly.type
_entity_poly.pdbx_seq_one_letter_code
_entity_poly.pdbx_strand_id
1 'polypeptide(L)'
;MKFNPYTHSEAALNERIAQIINMEKKQGSLKEALKTIFQSIDFTTLEAFDNEEKINEFCAKALAFPKQSPHLSVPAICIYSPFIRQAKQLLAGSGIRVATVACCFPSGQMPFDLKVKEVEYCVNEGADEVDMVISRGTFLAGRYDEVFDEIKTIKETCGDKAHLKVILETGELKTVENIRKASELAILAGADFIKTSTGKVPVAATPLAAIIMIDTIKEYYEATGKKVGFKPAGGMKTPEDALTYYYLVKHILGEQWLNPTLFRVGTSRLANLMLELINN
;
A
#
# COMPACT_ATOMS: atom_id res chain seq x y z
N MET A 1 -20.78 -6.08 9.68
CA MET A 1 -21.07 -4.67 9.37
C MET A 1 -21.61 -4.57 7.96
N LYS A 2 -22.53 -3.66 7.68
CA LYS A 2 -22.98 -3.31 6.33
C LYS A 2 -22.60 -1.87 6.05
N PHE A 3 -21.93 -1.62 4.93
CA PHE A 3 -21.58 -0.27 4.49
C PHE A 3 -22.81 0.47 3.92
N ASN A 4 -22.80 1.78 4.02
CA ASN A 4 -23.83 2.63 3.42
C ASN A 4 -23.67 2.71 1.89
N PRO A 5 -24.77 2.99 1.14
CA PRO A 5 -24.66 3.27 -0.28
C PRO A 5 -23.68 4.43 -0.55
N TYR A 6 -22.75 4.22 -1.49
CA TYR A 6 -21.76 5.24 -1.88
C TYR A 6 -22.19 5.88 -3.21
N THR A 7 -22.95 6.97 -3.12
CA THR A 7 -23.67 7.58 -4.26
C THR A 7 -22.96 8.80 -4.87
N HIS A 8 -21.66 8.95 -4.59
CA HIS A 8 -20.89 10.10 -5.11
C HIS A 8 -20.56 9.89 -6.59
N SER A 9 -20.79 10.93 -7.42
CA SER A 9 -20.30 10.96 -8.79
C SER A 9 -18.80 11.25 -8.83
N GLU A 10 -18.12 10.81 -9.91
CA GLU A 10 -16.70 11.11 -10.11
C GLU A 10 -16.44 12.62 -10.11
N ALA A 11 -17.34 13.43 -10.70
CA ALA A 11 -17.23 14.88 -10.72
C ALA A 11 -17.23 15.47 -9.30
N ALA A 12 -18.14 15.05 -8.44
CA ALA A 12 -18.22 15.49 -7.05
C ALA A 12 -16.97 15.06 -6.24
N LEU A 13 -16.47 13.85 -6.47
CA LEU A 13 -15.25 13.37 -5.81
C LEU A 13 -14.02 14.16 -6.26
N ASN A 14 -13.88 14.47 -7.55
CA ASN A 14 -12.78 15.27 -8.07
C ASN A 14 -12.82 16.72 -7.54
N GLU A 15 -13.99 17.32 -7.42
CA GLU A 15 -14.16 18.62 -6.79
C GLU A 15 -13.74 18.59 -5.32
N ARG A 16 -14.18 17.58 -4.56
CA ARG A 16 -13.81 17.39 -3.15
C ARG A 16 -12.29 17.18 -2.99
N ILE A 17 -11.64 16.41 -3.87
CA ILE A 17 -10.18 16.24 -3.89
C ILE A 17 -9.49 17.59 -4.07
N ALA A 18 -9.91 18.38 -5.06
CA ALA A 18 -9.32 19.70 -5.31
C ALA A 18 -9.48 20.65 -4.11
N GLN A 19 -10.65 20.67 -3.47
CA GLN A 19 -10.90 21.44 -2.26
C GLN A 19 -9.98 21.02 -1.11
N ILE A 20 -9.86 19.72 -0.84
CA ILE A 20 -8.98 19.18 0.22
C ILE A 20 -7.52 19.58 -0.03
N ILE A 21 -7.02 19.37 -1.24
CA ILE A 21 -5.63 19.70 -1.58
C ILE A 21 -5.37 21.20 -1.40
N ASN A 22 -6.28 22.07 -1.85
CA ASN A 22 -6.14 23.50 -1.74
C ASN A 22 -6.19 23.99 -0.29
N MET A 23 -6.96 23.33 0.57
CA MET A 23 -7.02 23.63 2.02
C MET A 23 -5.73 23.19 2.72
N GLU A 24 -5.33 21.95 2.53
CA GLU A 24 -4.18 21.36 3.24
C GLU A 24 -2.84 21.98 2.81
N LYS A 25 -2.67 22.38 1.55
CA LYS A 25 -1.48 23.13 1.09
C LYS A 25 -1.25 24.44 1.81
N LYS A 26 -2.28 25.04 2.38
CA LYS A 26 -2.19 26.30 3.13
C LYS A 26 -1.88 26.08 4.61
N GLN A 27 -1.97 24.84 5.06
CA GLN A 27 -1.86 24.45 6.47
C GLN A 27 -0.67 23.52 6.68
N GLY A 28 0.20 23.85 7.63
CA GLY A 28 1.31 22.98 8.04
C GLY A 28 2.63 23.22 7.30
N SER A 29 3.64 22.49 7.73
CA SER A 29 4.99 22.56 7.18
C SER A 29 5.16 21.54 6.06
N LEU A 30 5.55 21.99 4.88
CA LEU A 30 5.91 21.12 3.76
C LEU A 30 7.02 20.13 4.17
N LYS A 31 8.03 20.62 4.90
CA LYS A 31 9.16 19.80 5.35
C LYS A 31 8.72 18.66 6.27
N GLU A 32 7.78 18.90 7.18
CA GLU A 32 7.24 17.85 8.06
C GLU A 32 6.36 16.85 7.29
N ALA A 33 5.56 17.31 6.32
CA ALA A 33 4.82 16.43 5.44
C ALA A 33 5.75 15.50 4.63
N LEU A 34 6.82 16.05 4.05
CA LEU A 34 7.83 15.26 3.32
C LEU A 34 8.53 14.23 4.21
N LYS A 35 8.88 14.59 5.46
CA LYS A 35 9.46 13.63 6.43
C LYS A 35 8.47 12.50 6.74
N THR A 36 7.22 12.83 7.00
CA THR A 36 6.17 11.83 7.28
C THR A 36 5.97 10.88 6.10
N ILE A 37 5.93 11.42 4.88
CA ILE A 37 5.83 10.61 3.67
C ILE A 37 7.07 9.72 3.51
N PHE A 38 8.28 10.26 3.71
CA PHE A 38 9.52 9.49 3.63
C PHE A 38 9.51 8.30 4.61
N GLN A 39 9.11 8.55 5.86
CA GLN A 39 8.99 7.53 6.90
C GLN A 39 7.80 6.56 6.68
N SER A 40 7.04 6.76 5.61
CA SER A 40 5.95 5.89 5.17
C SER A 40 6.26 5.15 3.85
N ILE A 41 7.47 5.31 3.30
CA ILE A 41 7.84 4.68 2.02
C ILE A 41 8.09 3.18 2.21
N ASP A 42 7.32 2.35 1.49
CA ASP A 42 7.74 1.00 1.15
C ASP A 42 8.71 1.10 -0.03
N PHE A 43 10.02 1.07 0.28
CA PHE A 43 11.07 1.19 -0.73
C PHE A 43 11.07 -0.08 -1.59
N THR A 44 10.74 0.05 -2.88
CA THR A 44 10.27 -1.06 -3.70
C THR A 44 11.21 -1.35 -4.86
N THR A 45 11.59 -2.62 -5.06
CA THR A 45 12.12 -3.17 -6.31
C THR A 45 11.37 -4.43 -6.66
N LEU A 46 10.77 -4.46 -7.86
CA LEU A 46 9.94 -5.55 -8.37
C LEU A 46 10.19 -5.70 -9.87
N GLU A 47 11.46 -5.79 -10.24
CA GLU A 47 11.84 -5.95 -11.64
C GLU A 47 12.12 -7.43 -11.93
N ALA A 48 11.77 -7.90 -13.13
CA ALA A 48 11.94 -9.31 -13.50
C ALA A 48 13.42 -9.75 -13.53
N PHE A 49 14.34 -8.79 -13.55
CA PHE A 49 15.79 -9.03 -13.51
C PHE A 49 16.41 -8.80 -12.12
N ASP A 50 15.60 -8.61 -11.08
CA ASP A 50 16.13 -8.57 -9.70
C ASP A 50 16.81 -9.90 -9.37
N ASN A 51 17.97 -9.82 -8.72
CA ASN A 51 18.80 -10.94 -8.31
C ASN A 51 19.46 -10.65 -6.95
N GLU A 52 20.20 -11.61 -6.42
CA GLU A 52 20.81 -11.51 -5.09
C GLU A 52 21.74 -10.29 -4.94
N GLU A 53 22.55 -9.97 -5.97
CA GLU A 53 23.45 -8.82 -5.97
C GLU A 53 22.66 -7.52 -5.91
N LYS A 54 21.59 -7.42 -6.72
CA LYS A 54 20.68 -6.28 -6.73
C LYS A 54 20.01 -6.09 -5.37
N ILE A 55 19.62 -7.15 -4.70
CA ILE A 55 19.02 -7.07 -3.35
C ILE A 55 20.05 -6.65 -2.30
N ASN A 56 21.32 -7.09 -2.41
CA ASN A 56 22.40 -6.60 -1.54
C ASN A 56 22.54 -5.07 -1.65
N GLU A 57 22.65 -4.54 -2.87
CA GLU A 57 22.73 -3.09 -3.12
C GLU A 57 21.50 -2.35 -2.62
N PHE A 58 20.31 -2.92 -2.83
CA PHE A 58 19.05 -2.33 -2.45
C PHE A 58 18.89 -2.21 -0.94
N CYS A 59 19.22 -3.26 -0.19
CA CYS A 59 19.25 -3.24 1.27
C CYS A 59 20.31 -2.28 1.81
N ALA A 60 21.52 -2.28 1.23
CA ALA A 60 22.57 -1.33 1.61
C ALA A 60 22.14 0.12 1.43
N LYS A 61 21.40 0.43 0.34
CA LYS A 61 20.83 1.75 0.10
C LYS A 61 19.78 2.13 1.15
N ALA A 62 18.88 1.21 1.50
CA ALA A 62 17.89 1.45 2.56
C ALA A 62 18.55 1.75 3.91
N LEU A 63 19.61 1.01 4.26
CA LEU A 63 20.42 1.22 5.48
C LEU A 63 21.24 2.53 5.47
N ALA A 64 21.47 3.11 4.29
CA ALA A 64 22.21 4.35 4.18
C ALA A 64 21.36 5.62 4.40
N PHE A 65 20.04 5.54 4.33
CA PHE A 65 19.15 6.70 4.50
C PHE A 65 19.34 7.43 5.84
N PRO A 66 19.39 6.75 7.01
CA PRO A 66 19.63 7.43 8.30
C PRO A 66 21.00 8.10 8.40
N LYS A 67 21.99 7.66 7.61
CA LYS A 67 23.31 8.29 7.56
C LYS A 67 23.29 9.59 6.75
N GLN A 68 22.40 9.69 5.76
CA GLN A 68 22.23 10.87 4.92
C GLN A 68 21.34 11.93 5.59
N SER A 69 20.36 11.48 6.37
CA SER A 69 19.48 12.37 7.14
C SER A 69 19.13 11.67 8.47
N PRO A 70 19.68 12.15 9.59
CA PRO A 70 19.47 11.53 10.90
C PRO A 70 17.98 11.38 11.23
N HIS A 71 17.63 10.22 11.79
CA HIS A 71 16.25 9.84 12.16
C HIS A 71 15.27 9.58 11.00
N LEU A 72 15.71 9.65 9.73
CA LEU A 72 14.90 9.27 8.60
C LEU A 72 15.26 7.85 8.12
N SER A 73 14.31 6.93 8.25
CA SER A 73 14.39 5.57 7.71
C SER A 73 13.11 5.21 7.01
N VAL A 74 13.21 4.37 5.98
CA VAL A 74 12.02 3.75 5.40
C VAL A 74 11.51 2.64 6.33
N PRO A 75 10.18 2.48 6.50
CA PRO A 75 9.62 1.46 7.39
C PRO A 75 9.76 0.04 6.84
N ALA A 76 9.81 -0.09 5.52
CA ALA A 76 9.95 -1.39 4.86
C ALA A 76 10.63 -1.27 3.49
N ILE A 77 11.24 -2.38 3.07
CA ILE A 77 11.49 -2.66 1.65
C ILE A 77 10.38 -3.56 1.11
N CYS A 78 10.11 -3.51 -0.21
CA CYS A 78 9.16 -4.39 -0.87
C CYS A 78 9.82 -5.06 -2.07
N ILE A 79 9.87 -6.42 -2.04
CA ILE A 79 10.65 -7.25 -2.95
C ILE A 79 9.86 -8.49 -3.38
N TYR A 80 10.38 -9.26 -4.34
CA TYR A 80 9.86 -10.60 -4.67
C TYR A 80 10.21 -11.65 -3.62
N SER A 81 9.38 -12.66 -3.50
CA SER A 81 9.44 -13.71 -2.47
C SER A 81 10.75 -14.50 -2.40
N PRO A 82 11.49 -14.80 -3.50
CA PRO A 82 12.76 -15.53 -3.41
C PRO A 82 13.84 -14.86 -2.56
N PHE A 83 13.73 -13.56 -2.36
CA PHE A 83 14.76 -12.74 -1.69
C PHE A 83 14.44 -12.41 -0.22
N ILE A 84 13.33 -12.91 0.33
CA ILE A 84 12.90 -12.57 1.70
C ILE A 84 13.98 -12.90 2.72
N ARG A 85 14.47 -14.16 2.74
CA ARG A 85 15.47 -14.63 3.71
C ARG A 85 16.75 -13.81 3.65
N GLN A 86 17.26 -13.52 2.45
CA GLN A 86 18.44 -12.69 2.23
C GLN A 86 18.22 -11.28 2.80
N ALA A 87 17.11 -10.64 2.46
CA ALA A 87 16.79 -9.30 2.93
C ALA A 87 16.63 -9.25 4.45
N LYS A 88 16.00 -10.24 5.07
CA LYS A 88 15.88 -10.36 6.53
C LYS A 88 17.23 -10.43 7.21
N GLN A 89 18.19 -11.15 6.64
CA GLN A 89 19.57 -11.22 7.16
C GLN A 89 20.29 -9.87 7.04
N LEU A 90 20.20 -9.24 5.86
CA LEU A 90 20.87 -7.96 5.59
C LEU A 90 20.32 -6.80 6.43
N LEU A 91 19.02 -6.81 6.72
CA LEU A 91 18.33 -5.75 7.46
C LEU A 91 18.20 -6.05 8.97
N ALA A 92 18.81 -7.13 9.45
CA ALA A 92 18.73 -7.50 10.86
C ALA A 92 19.16 -6.35 11.78
N GLY A 93 18.37 -6.03 12.82
CA GLY A 93 18.63 -4.96 13.78
C GLY A 93 18.39 -3.53 13.28
N SER A 94 18.02 -3.31 12.01
CA SER A 94 17.77 -1.98 11.45
C SER A 94 16.39 -1.41 11.76
N GLY A 95 15.42 -2.26 12.10
CA GLY A 95 14.00 -1.90 12.22
C GLY A 95 13.25 -1.81 10.88
N ILE A 96 13.95 -1.97 9.74
CA ILE A 96 13.32 -1.99 8.40
C ILE A 96 12.67 -3.35 8.19
N ARG A 97 11.36 -3.35 7.90
CA ARG A 97 10.59 -4.57 7.63
C ARG A 97 10.81 -5.08 6.21
N VAL A 98 10.57 -6.37 6.01
CA VAL A 98 10.56 -6.99 4.69
C VAL A 98 9.12 -7.25 4.28
N ALA A 99 8.62 -6.47 3.33
CA ALA A 99 7.38 -6.72 2.62
C ALA A 99 7.67 -7.50 1.34
N THR A 100 6.74 -8.37 0.95
CA THR A 100 6.81 -9.10 -0.30
C THR A 100 5.49 -9.08 -1.04
N VAL A 101 5.52 -9.19 -2.36
CA VAL A 101 4.32 -9.37 -3.17
C VAL A 101 4.00 -10.85 -3.30
N ALA A 102 2.70 -11.20 -3.37
CA ALA A 102 2.24 -12.58 -3.46
C ALA A 102 0.92 -12.71 -4.23
N CYS A 103 0.37 -13.92 -4.28
CA CYS A 103 -0.84 -14.31 -5.00
C CYS A 103 -0.70 -14.14 -6.51
N CYS A 104 0.43 -14.66 -7.05
CA CYS A 104 0.77 -14.55 -8.47
C CYS A 104 0.86 -13.09 -8.94
N PHE A 105 1.55 -12.28 -8.18
CA PHE A 105 1.79 -10.88 -8.55
C PHE A 105 2.54 -10.77 -9.91
N PRO A 106 2.15 -9.89 -10.84
CA PRO A 106 1.10 -8.88 -10.70
C PRO A 106 -0.29 -9.32 -11.21
N SER A 107 -0.42 -10.49 -11.82
CA SER A 107 -1.64 -10.87 -12.55
C SER A 107 -2.80 -11.34 -11.65
N GLY A 108 -2.51 -11.97 -10.51
CA GLY A 108 -3.50 -12.63 -9.68
C GLY A 108 -4.04 -13.95 -10.27
N GLN A 109 -3.50 -14.39 -11.41
CA GLN A 109 -3.99 -15.54 -12.20
C GLN A 109 -3.26 -16.83 -11.84
N MET A 110 -3.68 -17.44 -10.74
CA MET A 110 -3.15 -18.71 -10.24
C MET A 110 -4.25 -19.48 -9.51
N PRO A 111 -4.25 -20.83 -9.55
CA PRO A 111 -5.13 -21.62 -8.70
C PRO A 111 -5.00 -21.25 -7.23
N PHE A 112 -6.12 -21.23 -6.51
CA PHE A 112 -6.20 -20.68 -5.17
C PHE A 112 -5.29 -21.41 -4.17
N ASP A 113 -5.24 -22.73 -4.23
CA ASP A 113 -4.38 -23.56 -3.38
C ASP A 113 -2.89 -23.23 -3.54
N LEU A 114 -2.46 -22.84 -4.74
CA LEU A 114 -1.09 -22.41 -5.01
C LEU A 114 -0.81 -21.02 -4.46
N LYS A 115 -1.80 -20.11 -4.45
CA LYS A 115 -1.67 -18.80 -3.79
C LYS A 115 -1.48 -18.94 -2.29
N VAL A 116 -2.20 -19.86 -1.66
CA VAL A 116 -2.05 -20.15 -0.23
C VAL A 116 -0.63 -20.67 0.05
N LYS A 117 -0.14 -21.62 -0.76
CA LYS A 117 1.24 -22.13 -0.62
C LYS A 117 2.31 -21.07 -0.85
N GLU A 118 2.09 -20.16 -1.80
CA GLU A 118 2.99 -19.01 -2.01
C GLU A 118 3.07 -18.13 -0.75
N VAL A 119 1.94 -17.84 -0.12
CA VAL A 119 1.91 -17.02 1.10
C VAL A 119 2.50 -17.78 2.30
N GLU A 120 2.22 -19.07 2.45
CA GLU A 120 2.88 -19.93 3.45
C GLU A 120 4.41 -19.88 3.30
N TYR A 121 4.92 -19.96 2.07
CA TYR A 121 6.33 -19.79 1.78
C TYR A 121 6.84 -18.43 2.23
N CYS A 122 6.17 -17.35 1.86
CA CYS A 122 6.56 -15.98 2.23
C CYS A 122 6.66 -15.80 3.75
N VAL A 123 5.67 -16.30 4.49
CA VAL A 123 5.62 -16.22 5.96
C VAL A 123 6.74 -17.07 6.59
N ASN A 124 6.99 -18.26 6.06
CA ASN A 124 8.04 -19.16 6.56
C ASN A 124 9.46 -18.63 6.27
N GLU A 125 9.65 -17.88 5.18
CA GLU A 125 10.90 -17.18 4.89
C GLU A 125 11.11 -15.94 5.75
N GLY A 126 10.10 -15.52 6.52
CA GLY A 126 10.19 -14.43 7.50
C GLY A 126 9.71 -13.07 6.98
N ALA A 127 8.84 -13.04 5.96
CA ALA A 127 8.20 -11.78 5.56
C ALA A 127 7.44 -11.17 6.74
N ASP A 128 7.63 -9.87 6.97
CA ASP A 128 6.88 -9.12 7.97
C ASP A 128 5.54 -8.63 7.41
N GLU A 129 5.44 -8.50 6.10
CA GLU A 129 4.26 -7.98 5.40
C GLU A 129 4.09 -8.68 4.05
N VAL A 130 2.86 -9.02 3.69
CA VAL A 130 2.49 -9.65 2.42
C VAL A 130 1.54 -8.74 1.67
N ASP A 131 1.93 -8.30 0.47
CA ASP A 131 1.11 -7.51 -0.44
C ASP A 131 0.48 -8.46 -1.47
N MET A 132 -0.69 -9.05 -1.16
CA MET A 132 -1.43 -9.91 -2.09
C MET A 132 -2.13 -9.10 -3.18
N VAL A 133 -2.28 -9.67 -4.37
CA VAL A 133 -3.16 -9.13 -5.40
C VAL A 133 -4.42 -9.97 -5.53
N ILE A 134 -5.60 -9.34 -5.57
CA ILE A 134 -6.86 -10.04 -5.70
C ILE A 134 -7.03 -10.71 -7.07
N SER A 135 -7.87 -11.74 -7.14
CA SER A 135 -8.35 -12.35 -8.39
C SER A 135 -9.30 -11.38 -9.12
N ARG A 136 -8.72 -10.40 -9.83
CA ARG A 136 -9.47 -9.32 -10.51
C ARG A 136 -10.52 -9.83 -11.48
N GLY A 137 -10.19 -10.87 -12.27
CA GLY A 137 -11.12 -11.48 -13.19
C GLY A 137 -12.34 -12.07 -12.49
N THR A 138 -12.14 -12.71 -11.33
CA THR A 138 -13.20 -13.24 -10.47
C THR A 138 -14.07 -12.10 -9.93
N PHE A 139 -13.45 -11.03 -9.44
CA PHE A 139 -14.14 -9.83 -8.97
C PHE A 139 -15.01 -9.21 -10.07
N LEU A 140 -14.44 -8.96 -11.26
CA LEU A 140 -15.13 -8.33 -12.39
C LEU A 140 -16.26 -9.22 -12.98
N ALA A 141 -16.18 -10.54 -12.76
CA ALA A 141 -17.27 -11.47 -13.07
C ALA A 141 -18.40 -11.47 -12.01
N GLY A 142 -18.34 -10.62 -10.98
CA GLY A 142 -19.33 -10.51 -9.92
C GLY A 142 -19.26 -11.60 -8.85
N ARG A 143 -18.24 -12.44 -8.86
CA ARG A 143 -18.03 -13.53 -7.89
C ARG A 143 -17.37 -13.02 -6.61
N TYR A 144 -18.06 -12.13 -5.92
CA TYR A 144 -17.53 -11.39 -4.77
C TYR A 144 -17.23 -12.26 -3.56
N ASP A 145 -18.04 -13.28 -3.32
CA ASP A 145 -17.85 -14.20 -2.18
C ASP A 145 -16.55 -14.99 -2.34
N GLU A 146 -16.20 -15.41 -3.56
CA GLU A 146 -14.92 -16.09 -3.82
C GLU A 146 -13.71 -15.17 -3.54
N VAL A 147 -13.81 -13.90 -3.92
CA VAL A 147 -12.75 -12.91 -3.64
C VAL A 147 -12.65 -12.62 -2.14
N PHE A 148 -13.78 -12.56 -1.44
CA PHE A 148 -13.81 -12.40 0.02
C PHE A 148 -13.15 -13.60 0.71
N ASP A 149 -13.50 -14.82 0.34
CA ASP A 149 -12.94 -16.05 0.91
C ASP A 149 -11.44 -16.18 0.60
N GLU A 150 -11.03 -15.78 -0.62
CA GLU A 150 -9.61 -15.70 -1.00
C GLU A 150 -8.84 -14.79 -0.03
N ILE A 151 -9.26 -13.55 0.15
CA ILE A 151 -8.58 -12.57 1.02
C ILE A 151 -8.57 -13.06 2.46
N LYS A 152 -9.70 -13.57 2.95
CA LYS A 152 -9.84 -14.08 4.31
C LYS A 152 -8.88 -15.23 4.59
N THR A 153 -8.83 -16.22 3.70
CA THR A 153 -7.92 -17.36 3.84
C THR A 153 -6.44 -16.92 3.80
N ILE A 154 -6.09 -15.99 2.91
CA ILE A 154 -4.73 -15.44 2.87
C ILE A 154 -4.41 -14.68 4.17
N LYS A 155 -5.36 -13.92 4.74
CA LYS A 155 -5.17 -13.28 6.04
C LYS A 155 -4.96 -14.30 7.16
N GLU A 156 -5.72 -15.37 7.18
CA GLU A 156 -5.56 -16.47 8.13
C GLU A 156 -4.20 -17.17 7.97
N THR A 157 -3.71 -17.33 6.72
CA THR A 157 -2.39 -17.87 6.42
C THR A 157 -1.25 -16.96 6.92
N CYS A 158 -1.41 -15.64 6.84
CA CYS A 158 -0.46 -14.68 7.43
C CYS A 158 -0.43 -14.77 8.96
N GLY A 159 -1.55 -15.11 9.60
CA GLY A 159 -1.69 -15.17 11.05
C GLY A 159 -1.23 -13.89 11.74
N ASP A 160 -0.52 -14.05 12.86
CA ASP A 160 0.11 -12.95 13.61
C ASP A 160 1.56 -12.67 13.16
N LYS A 161 2.08 -13.43 12.18
CA LYS A 161 3.47 -13.34 11.74
C LYS A 161 3.67 -12.25 10.69
N ALA A 162 2.68 -11.99 9.85
CA ALA A 162 2.79 -11.00 8.78
C ALA A 162 1.52 -10.17 8.62
N HIS A 163 1.67 -8.87 8.35
CA HIS A 163 0.54 -8.01 8.00
C HIS A 163 0.13 -8.25 6.55
N LEU A 164 -1.16 -8.29 6.29
CA LEU A 164 -1.71 -8.41 4.94
C LEU A 164 -2.08 -7.06 4.35
N LYS A 165 -1.50 -6.71 3.18
CA LYS A 165 -1.94 -5.58 2.37
C LYS A 165 -2.60 -6.10 1.09
N VAL A 166 -3.83 -5.70 0.83
CA VAL A 166 -4.62 -6.19 -0.30
C VAL A 166 -4.57 -5.20 -1.46
N ILE A 167 -3.94 -5.62 -2.56
CA ILE A 167 -3.85 -4.85 -3.80
C ILE A 167 -5.15 -5.04 -4.57
N LEU A 168 -5.89 -3.94 -4.75
CA LEU A 168 -7.16 -3.94 -5.46
C LEU A 168 -6.99 -3.82 -6.99
N GLU A 169 -5.89 -3.22 -7.45
CA GLU A 169 -5.61 -2.85 -8.85
C GLU A 169 -6.68 -1.91 -9.41
N THR A 170 -6.81 -0.78 -8.77
CA THR A 170 -7.88 0.20 -9.03
C THR A 170 -7.95 0.68 -10.48
N GLY A 171 -6.82 0.69 -11.20
CA GLY A 171 -6.77 1.04 -12.62
C GLY A 171 -7.53 0.06 -13.53
N GLU A 172 -7.69 -1.20 -13.13
CA GLU A 172 -8.48 -2.19 -13.86
C GLU A 172 -9.92 -2.32 -13.33
N LEU A 173 -10.17 -1.93 -12.08
CA LEU A 173 -11.52 -1.85 -11.52
C LEU A 173 -12.33 -0.69 -12.11
N LYS A 174 -11.67 0.40 -12.44
CA LYS A 174 -12.13 1.58 -13.19
C LYS A 174 -13.23 2.42 -12.53
N THR A 175 -14.34 1.82 -12.08
CA THR A 175 -15.51 2.57 -11.63
C THR A 175 -15.51 2.82 -10.13
N VAL A 176 -16.21 3.86 -9.70
CA VAL A 176 -16.41 4.20 -8.27
C VAL A 176 -16.99 3.00 -7.52
N GLU A 177 -17.99 2.34 -8.10
CA GLU A 177 -18.68 1.20 -7.50
C GLU A 177 -17.73 0.02 -7.29
N ASN A 178 -16.94 -0.32 -8.31
CA ASN A 178 -16.00 -1.44 -8.23
C ASN A 178 -14.90 -1.19 -7.20
N ILE A 179 -14.31 0.02 -7.20
CA ILE A 179 -13.26 0.39 -6.24
C ILE A 179 -13.83 0.37 -4.82
N ARG A 180 -15.04 0.94 -4.62
CA ARG A 180 -15.73 0.90 -3.34
C ARG A 180 -15.99 -0.54 -2.90
N LYS A 181 -16.57 -1.36 -3.75
CA LYS A 181 -16.92 -2.76 -3.45
C LYS A 181 -15.68 -3.59 -3.12
N ALA A 182 -14.59 -3.46 -3.88
CA ALA A 182 -13.35 -4.16 -3.60
C ALA A 182 -12.73 -3.73 -2.25
N SER A 183 -12.79 -2.44 -1.92
CA SER A 183 -12.34 -1.91 -0.63
C SER A 183 -13.13 -2.49 0.53
N GLU A 184 -14.46 -2.54 0.42
CA GLU A 184 -15.35 -3.14 1.41
C GLU A 184 -15.03 -4.61 1.66
N LEU A 185 -14.90 -5.40 0.57
CA LEU A 185 -14.57 -6.82 0.66
C LEU A 185 -13.24 -7.05 1.35
N ALA A 186 -12.19 -6.31 0.95
CA ALA A 186 -10.86 -6.45 1.53
C ALA A 186 -10.84 -6.12 3.03
N ILE A 187 -11.49 -5.04 3.43
CA ILE A 187 -11.58 -4.62 4.83
C ILE A 187 -12.36 -5.64 5.66
N LEU A 188 -13.51 -6.10 5.19
CA LEU A 188 -14.35 -7.08 5.89
C LEU A 188 -13.68 -8.45 5.98
N ALA A 189 -12.86 -8.83 5.01
CA ALA A 189 -12.08 -10.06 5.00
C ALA A 189 -10.85 -10.01 5.93
N GLY A 190 -10.57 -8.85 6.55
CA GLY A 190 -9.55 -8.71 7.58
C GLY A 190 -8.21 -8.16 7.10
N ALA A 191 -8.17 -7.47 5.95
CA ALA A 191 -6.96 -6.78 5.48
C ALA A 191 -6.45 -5.77 6.54
N ASP A 192 -5.15 -5.79 6.80
CA ASP A 192 -4.50 -4.77 7.64
C ASP A 192 -4.32 -3.45 6.86
N PHE A 193 -4.13 -3.55 5.54
CA PHE A 193 -4.07 -2.43 4.61
C PHE A 193 -4.85 -2.74 3.33
N ILE A 194 -5.41 -1.70 2.71
CA ILE A 194 -5.82 -1.76 1.31
C ILE A 194 -4.85 -0.92 0.47
N LYS A 195 -4.39 -1.50 -0.65
CA LYS A 195 -3.38 -0.92 -1.55
C LYS A 195 -4.00 -0.69 -2.93
N THR A 196 -3.69 0.44 -3.55
CA THR A 196 -4.29 0.79 -4.83
C THR A 196 -3.91 -0.16 -5.96
N SER A 197 -2.60 -0.43 -6.13
CA SER A 197 -2.11 -0.96 -7.42
C SER A 197 -0.85 -1.79 -7.28
N THR A 198 -0.60 -2.64 -8.28
CA THR A 198 0.67 -3.36 -8.44
C THR A 198 1.79 -2.45 -8.92
N GLY A 199 1.46 -1.39 -9.67
CA GLY A 199 2.42 -0.56 -10.41
C GLY A 199 2.91 -1.19 -11.71
N LYS A 200 2.32 -2.32 -12.14
CA LYS A 200 2.68 -3.07 -13.37
C LYS A 200 1.63 -2.92 -14.49
N VAL A 201 0.58 -2.15 -14.25
CA VAL A 201 -0.40 -1.75 -15.27
C VAL A 201 -0.30 -0.24 -15.56
N PRO A 202 -0.76 0.23 -16.73
CA PRO A 202 -0.60 1.64 -17.13
C PRO A 202 -1.20 2.65 -16.17
N VAL A 203 -2.38 2.36 -15.60
CA VAL A 203 -3.05 3.20 -14.60
C VAL A 203 -2.82 2.60 -13.24
N ALA A 204 -2.03 3.29 -12.41
CA ALA A 204 -1.75 2.88 -11.03
C ALA A 204 -2.57 3.70 -10.03
N ALA A 205 -1.96 4.22 -8.94
CA ALA A 205 -2.67 5.06 -7.98
C ALA A 205 -3.21 6.34 -8.61
N THR A 206 -4.48 6.66 -8.33
CA THR A 206 -5.11 7.93 -8.69
C THR A 206 -5.74 8.57 -7.46
N PRO A 207 -5.84 9.92 -7.40
CA PRO A 207 -6.53 10.61 -6.30
C PRO A 207 -8.00 10.19 -6.17
N LEU A 208 -8.67 9.91 -7.31
CA LEU A 208 -10.05 9.41 -7.33
C LEU A 208 -10.18 8.05 -6.65
N ALA A 209 -9.33 7.08 -6.99
CA ALA A 209 -9.33 5.78 -6.32
C ALA A 209 -8.99 5.93 -4.83
N ALA A 210 -8.02 6.78 -4.50
CA ALA A 210 -7.59 7.01 -3.12
C ALA A 210 -8.72 7.55 -2.24
N ILE A 211 -9.48 8.57 -2.69
CA ILE A 211 -10.56 9.15 -1.86
C ILE A 211 -11.66 8.12 -1.58
N ILE A 212 -12.01 7.26 -2.55
CA ILE A 212 -13.00 6.18 -2.38
C ILE A 212 -12.52 5.16 -1.34
N MET A 213 -11.26 4.75 -1.42
CA MET A 213 -10.65 3.79 -0.49
C MET A 213 -10.57 4.38 0.92
N ILE A 214 -10.14 5.64 1.05
CA ILE A 214 -10.01 6.36 2.32
C ILE A 214 -11.37 6.57 2.97
N ASP A 215 -12.41 6.94 2.21
CA ASP A 215 -13.78 7.06 2.70
C ASP A 215 -14.31 5.70 3.21
N THR A 216 -13.96 4.61 2.54
CA THR A 216 -14.34 3.25 3.00
C THR A 216 -13.66 2.90 4.33
N ILE A 217 -12.37 3.24 4.48
CA ILE A 217 -11.64 3.06 5.75
C ILE A 217 -12.28 3.90 6.87
N LYS A 218 -12.63 5.16 6.57
CA LYS A 218 -13.26 6.07 7.53
C LYS A 218 -14.58 5.50 8.05
N GLU A 219 -15.47 5.10 7.15
CA GLU A 219 -16.78 4.52 7.51
C GLU A 219 -16.62 3.24 8.36
N TYR A 220 -15.66 2.37 7.99
CA TYR A 220 -15.36 1.17 8.78
C TYR A 220 -14.89 1.51 10.18
N TYR A 221 -13.98 2.47 10.30
CA TYR A 221 -13.47 2.92 11.60
C TYR A 221 -14.56 3.55 12.47
N GLU A 222 -15.40 4.43 11.90
CA GLU A 222 -16.51 5.06 12.61
C GLU A 222 -17.52 4.03 13.14
N ALA A 223 -17.74 2.95 12.38
CA ALA A 223 -18.70 1.91 12.77
C ALA A 223 -18.12 0.86 13.73
N THR A 224 -16.81 0.61 13.73
CA THR A 224 -16.22 -0.53 14.43
C THR A 224 -15.11 -0.18 15.43
N GLY A 225 -14.56 1.03 15.36
CA GLY A 225 -13.35 1.43 16.07
C GLY A 225 -12.05 0.79 15.58
N LYS A 226 -12.12 -0.09 14.57
CA LYS A 226 -10.94 -0.78 14.03
C LYS A 226 -10.29 0.02 12.92
N LYS A 227 -8.96 0.14 12.96
CA LYS A 227 -8.17 0.88 11.98
C LYS A 227 -7.67 -0.05 10.88
N VAL A 228 -7.77 0.40 9.64
CA VAL A 228 -7.18 -0.24 8.46
C VAL A 228 -6.27 0.77 7.78
N GLY A 229 -5.10 0.34 7.33
CA GLY A 229 -4.13 1.21 6.67
C GLY A 229 -4.45 1.45 5.19
N PHE A 230 -3.88 2.53 4.66
CA PHE A 230 -3.97 2.90 3.25
C PHE A 230 -2.59 2.94 2.61
N LYS A 231 -2.44 2.33 1.40
CA LYS A 231 -1.18 2.35 0.63
C LYS A 231 -1.44 2.72 -0.83
N PRO A 232 -1.23 3.98 -1.26
CA PRO A 232 -1.08 4.30 -2.67
C PRO A 232 0.21 3.69 -3.20
N ALA A 233 0.19 3.13 -4.41
CA ALA A 233 1.37 2.51 -5.02
C ALA A 233 1.38 2.69 -6.54
N GLY A 234 2.57 2.96 -7.08
CA GLY A 234 2.80 3.20 -8.50
C GLY A 234 2.27 4.55 -8.99
N GLY A 235 2.76 5.00 -10.14
CA GLY A 235 2.33 6.25 -10.75
C GLY A 235 2.89 7.54 -10.15
N MET A 236 3.41 7.51 -8.93
CA MET A 236 4.00 8.67 -8.27
C MET A 236 5.42 8.93 -8.77
N LYS A 237 5.64 10.06 -9.42
CA LYS A 237 6.92 10.44 -10.02
C LYS A 237 7.59 11.58 -9.25
N THR A 238 6.80 12.44 -8.61
CA THR A 238 7.26 13.62 -7.88
C THR A 238 6.81 13.59 -6.42
N PRO A 239 7.47 14.34 -5.53
CA PRO A 239 7.02 14.52 -4.15
C PRO A 239 5.60 15.10 -4.06
N GLU A 240 5.20 15.95 -5.00
CA GLU A 240 3.85 16.54 -5.09
C GLU A 240 2.78 15.47 -5.32
N ASP A 241 3.10 14.43 -6.10
CA ASP A 241 2.18 13.29 -6.28
C ASP A 241 1.89 12.62 -4.94
N ALA A 242 2.93 12.37 -4.13
CA ALA A 242 2.78 11.74 -2.82
C ALA A 242 2.09 12.65 -1.79
N LEU A 243 2.36 13.96 -1.84
CA LEU A 243 1.68 14.96 -1.01
C LEU A 243 0.16 14.95 -1.22
N THR A 244 -0.31 14.68 -2.43
CA THR A 244 -1.74 14.54 -2.72
C THR A 244 -2.38 13.47 -1.83
N TYR A 245 -1.78 12.29 -1.73
CA TYR A 245 -2.30 11.20 -0.88
C TYR A 245 -2.15 11.49 0.60
N TYR A 246 -1.05 12.13 1.00
CA TYR A 246 -0.85 12.60 2.37
C TYR A 246 -1.96 13.57 2.80
N TYR A 247 -2.31 14.54 1.96
CA TYR A 247 -3.38 15.50 2.25
C TYR A 247 -4.75 14.83 2.35
N LEU A 248 -5.06 13.88 1.47
CA LEU A 248 -6.31 13.13 1.54
C LEU A 248 -6.41 12.33 2.83
N VAL A 249 -5.36 11.61 3.22
CA VAL A 249 -5.32 10.85 4.47
C VAL A 249 -5.45 11.77 5.68
N LYS A 250 -4.67 12.85 5.73
CA LYS A 250 -4.70 13.84 6.81
C LYS A 250 -6.09 14.42 7.01
N HIS A 251 -6.70 14.89 5.93
CA HIS A 251 -8.00 15.57 5.98
C HIS A 251 -9.14 14.63 6.37
N ILE A 252 -9.16 13.41 5.83
CA ILE A 252 -10.30 12.50 5.95
C ILE A 252 -10.19 11.61 7.18
N LEU A 253 -8.99 11.06 7.45
CA LEU A 253 -8.74 10.12 8.55
C LEU A 253 -8.08 10.77 9.77
N GLY A 254 -7.49 11.95 9.57
CA GLY A 254 -6.78 12.69 10.62
C GLY A 254 -5.32 12.28 10.78
N GLU A 255 -4.58 13.07 11.57
CA GLU A 255 -3.14 12.91 11.80
C GLU A 255 -2.78 11.55 12.42
N GLN A 256 -3.71 10.94 13.14
CA GLN A 256 -3.53 9.62 13.75
C GLN A 256 -3.30 8.48 12.73
N TRP A 257 -3.57 8.70 11.42
CA TRP A 257 -3.21 7.77 10.34
C TRP A 257 -1.85 8.08 9.72
N LEU A 258 -1.27 9.26 9.94
CA LEU A 258 0.01 9.67 9.35
C LEU A 258 1.22 9.04 10.06
N ASN A 259 1.25 7.73 10.06
CA ASN A 259 2.34 6.93 10.61
C ASN A 259 2.51 5.62 9.82
N PRO A 260 3.66 4.96 9.87
CA PRO A 260 3.94 3.80 9.02
C PRO A 260 3.12 2.55 9.34
N THR A 261 2.35 2.53 10.42
CA THR A 261 1.46 1.40 10.73
C THR A 261 0.09 1.53 10.05
N LEU A 262 -0.25 2.72 9.52
CA LEU A 262 -1.56 3.00 8.91
C LEU A 262 -1.48 3.73 7.56
N PHE A 263 -0.33 4.32 7.23
CA PHE A 263 -0.08 4.99 5.95
C PHE A 263 1.24 4.54 5.36
N ARG A 264 1.22 4.05 4.12
CA ARG A 264 2.41 3.68 3.36
C ARG A 264 2.35 4.26 1.95
N VAL A 265 3.50 4.41 1.33
CA VAL A 265 3.66 4.90 -0.05
C VAL A 265 4.56 3.91 -0.79
N GLY A 266 3.99 3.17 -1.76
CA GLY A 266 4.75 2.20 -2.55
C GLY A 266 5.48 2.87 -3.70
N THR A 267 6.81 2.99 -3.62
CA THR A 267 7.62 3.65 -4.65
C THR A 267 9.06 3.15 -4.71
N SER A 268 9.67 3.24 -5.89
CA SER A 268 11.08 2.94 -6.12
C SER A 268 11.98 4.18 -6.19
N ARG A 269 11.43 5.36 -6.53
CA ARG A 269 12.21 6.54 -6.92
C ARG A 269 12.13 7.72 -5.97
N LEU A 270 11.00 7.90 -5.30
CA LEU A 270 10.73 9.11 -4.52
C LEU A 270 11.64 9.29 -3.30
N ALA A 271 12.17 8.21 -2.72
CA ALA A 271 12.98 8.29 -1.51
C ALA A 271 14.17 9.25 -1.67
N ASN A 272 14.91 9.17 -2.77
CA ASN A 272 16.06 10.05 -2.99
C ASN A 272 15.64 11.51 -3.22
N LEU A 273 14.61 11.73 -4.06
CA LEU A 273 14.11 13.08 -4.34
C LEU A 273 13.59 13.77 -3.07
N MET A 274 12.92 13.02 -2.19
CA MET A 274 12.45 13.56 -0.92
C MET A 274 13.59 13.90 0.04
N LEU A 275 14.64 13.05 0.12
CA LEU A 275 15.80 13.35 0.94
C LEU A 275 16.51 14.64 0.51
N GLU A 276 16.67 14.86 -0.78
CA GLU A 276 17.25 16.10 -1.30
C GLU A 276 16.42 17.33 -0.86
N LEU A 277 15.09 17.27 -0.95
CA LEU A 277 14.23 18.37 -0.52
C LEU A 277 14.15 18.56 1.00
N ILE A 278 14.28 17.49 1.78
CA ILE A 278 14.26 17.58 3.26
C ILE A 278 15.57 18.19 3.79
N ASN A 279 16.71 17.91 3.13
CA ASN A 279 18.03 18.37 3.55
C ASN A 279 18.36 19.80 3.09
N ASN A 280 17.63 20.31 2.06
CA ASN A 280 17.72 21.71 1.62
C ASN A 280 16.74 22.60 2.42
#